data_f2549e4398b6fc8938a81790a0a101f7
#
_entry.id   f2549e4398b6fc8938a81790a0a101f7
#
_cell.length_a   1.000
_cell.length_b   1.000
_cell.length_c   1.000
_cell.angle_alpha   90.00
_cell.angle_beta   90.00
_cell.angle_gamma   90.00
#
_symmetry.space_group_name_H-M   'P 1'
#
loop_
_entity.id
_entity.type
_entity.pdbx_description
1 polymer ?
#
loop_
_entity_poly.entity_id
_entity_poly.type
_entity_poly.pdbx_seq_one_letter_code
_entity_poly.pdbx_strand_id
1 'polypeptide(L)'
;LLSPPALSMKETFLVLSLHNKLRSKVQPPAANMQKLEWSEELGQLAGARAASCLEGPTPPPAPQLGWSEILLPAGARGFGAVLELWFAEGQRYDYGTGRCAGNATCRHYTQLVWATAGQLGCGRHREAGPHGPSEAFACAYSPGGNWEVAGTPILPYKQGPWCSLCTAGLSGCFKSWDHSGGLCEVPRNPCRMSCRNSGRLDMSSCQCACPPGYTGRYCQVRCSGQCLHGRFRKEECSCLCDAGYGGAECGTKIRFPFHACDLRIDSDCFMVSPEADTYYGAKIKCQEKGAMLAQIRNQKVQDILAFYLSRLEMGNRVTDTDFETGNFWIGLTYKTSKASFRWDVGEPSSFTSFAFGQPDNQGFGNCVEMQASAAFNWNDQRCKTRNRYICQFAQEHIALWQRDP
;
A
#
# COMPACT_ATOMS: atom_id res chain seq x y z
N LEU A 1 30.48 18.43 -22.92
CA LEU A 1 29.04 18.53 -23.24
C LEU A 1 28.35 19.19 -22.07
N LEU A 2 28.11 20.51 -22.21
CA LEU A 2 27.36 21.27 -21.20
C LEU A 2 25.93 20.76 -21.21
N SER A 3 25.43 20.32 -20.05
CA SER A 3 24.03 20.00 -19.85
C SER A 3 23.19 21.22 -20.24
N PRO A 4 22.05 21.05 -20.94
CA PRO A 4 21.20 22.18 -21.26
C PRO A 4 20.79 22.91 -19.96
N PRO A 5 20.69 24.25 -19.98
CA PRO A 5 20.37 25.00 -18.77
C PRO A 5 19.01 24.54 -18.22
N ALA A 6 19.00 24.04 -16.99
CA ALA A 6 17.79 23.72 -16.28
C ALA A 6 16.93 24.98 -16.09
N LEU A 7 15.60 24.83 -16.01
CA LEU A 7 14.72 25.93 -15.62
C LEU A 7 15.13 26.50 -14.25
N SER A 8 15.01 27.80 -14.09
CA SER A 8 15.20 28.41 -12.78
C SER A 8 14.17 27.89 -11.77
N MET A 9 14.46 27.98 -10.47
CA MET A 9 13.49 27.60 -9.43
C MET A 9 12.17 28.34 -9.55
N LYS A 10 12.23 29.62 -9.93
CA LYS A 10 11.04 30.44 -10.15
C LYS A 10 10.20 29.94 -11.33
N GLU A 11 10.84 29.60 -12.42
CA GLU A 11 10.17 29.04 -13.60
C GLU A 11 9.59 27.67 -13.32
N THR A 12 10.32 26.80 -12.64
CA THR A 12 9.86 25.49 -12.21
C THR A 12 8.60 25.60 -11.36
N PHE A 13 8.59 26.49 -10.38
CA PHE A 13 7.44 26.75 -9.54
C PHE A 13 6.24 27.28 -10.35
N LEU A 14 6.47 28.22 -11.26
CA LEU A 14 5.43 28.76 -12.11
C LEU A 14 4.80 27.68 -12.99
N VAL A 15 5.62 26.88 -13.65
CA VAL A 15 5.15 25.82 -14.54
C VAL A 15 4.35 24.78 -13.78
N LEU A 16 4.85 24.32 -12.64
CA LEU A 16 4.16 23.33 -11.82
C LEU A 16 2.85 23.87 -11.25
N SER A 17 2.86 25.06 -10.67
CA SER A 17 1.65 25.65 -10.08
C SER A 17 0.59 25.95 -11.11
N LEU A 18 0.97 26.42 -12.30
CA LEU A 18 0.04 26.66 -13.38
C LEU A 18 -0.56 25.36 -13.93
N HIS A 19 0.21 24.29 -14.06
CA HIS A 19 -0.32 22.99 -14.42
C HIS A 19 -1.41 22.55 -13.45
N ASN A 20 -1.15 22.63 -12.16
CA ASN A 20 -2.12 22.22 -11.12
C ASN A 20 -3.36 23.13 -11.13
N LYS A 21 -3.19 24.43 -11.33
CA LYS A 21 -4.30 25.35 -11.45
C LYS A 21 -5.20 25.00 -12.65
N LEU A 22 -4.60 24.77 -13.82
CA LEU A 22 -5.35 24.42 -15.04
C LEU A 22 -6.04 23.05 -14.91
N ARG A 23 -5.38 22.08 -14.30
CA ARG A 23 -5.96 20.75 -14.03
C ARG A 23 -7.19 20.84 -13.12
N SER A 24 -7.22 21.80 -12.21
CA SER A 24 -8.39 22.04 -11.33
C SER A 24 -9.57 22.69 -12.03
N LYS A 25 -9.34 23.29 -13.20
CA LYS A 25 -10.35 24.07 -13.93
C LYS A 25 -11.12 23.31 -15.00
N VAL A 26 -10.81 22.03 -15.22
CA VAL A 26 -11.43 21.28 -16.31
C VAL A 26 -12.95 21.24 -16.20
N GLN A 27 -13.60 21.29 -17.37
CA GLN A 27 -15.05 21.12 -17.49
C GLN A 27 -15.33 20.00 -18.51
N PRO A 28 -16.13 18.98 -18.14
CA PRO A 28 -16.77 18.77 -16.84
C PRO A 28 -15.77 18.54 -15.68
N PRO A 29 -16.21 18.70 -14.41
CA PRO A 29 -15.33 18.51 -13.26
C PRO A 29 -14.71 17.12 -13.22
N ALA A 30 -13.44 17.05 -12.81
CA ALA A 30 -12.71 15.79 -12.66
C ALA A 30 -12.79 15.25 -11.24
N ALA A 31 -13.18 13.98 -11.13
CA ALA A 31 -13.29 13.29 -9.84
C ALA A 31 -11.95 12.69 -9.35
N ASN A 32 -11.00 12.43 -10.26
CA ASN A 32 -9.76 11.70 -9.98
C ASN A 32 -8.48 12.44 -10.40
N MET A 33 -8.56 13.75 -10.61
CA MET A 33 -7.40 14.53 -11.08
C MET A 33 -6.32 14.57 -10.02
N GLN A 34 -5.13 14.04 -10.33
CA GLN A 34 -3.99 14.06 -9.41
C GLN A 34 -3.25 15.39 -9.46
N LYS A 35 -2.77 15.81 -8.29
CA LYS A 35 -1.81 16.90 -8.17
C LYS A 35 -0.48 16.45 -8.76
N LEU A 36 0.09 17.24 -9.67
CA LEU A 36 1.41 16.99 -10.22
C LEU A 36 2.49 17.42 -9.25
N GLU A 37 3.55 16.62 -9.16
CA GLU A 37 4.79 16.93 -8.46
C GLU A 37 5.94 17.09 -9.46
N TRP A 38 6.89 17.97 -9.16
CA TRP A 38 8.03 18.17 -10.02
C TRP A 38 9.03 17.03 -9.90
N SER A 39 9.55 16.56 -11.05
CA SER A 39 10.61 15.58 -11.16
C SER A 39 11.81 16.21 -11.87
N GLU A 40 12.95 16.30 -11.20
CA GLU A 40 14.19 16.78 -11.80
C GLU A 40 14.64 15.91 -12.97
N GLU A 41 14.45 14.60 -12.88
CA GLU A 41 14.76 13.66 -13.95
C GLU A 41 13.93 13.95 -15.21
N LEU A 42 12.62 14.15 -15.06
CA LEU A 42 11.76 14.52 -16.17
C LEU A 42 12.10 15.91 -16.71
N GLY A 43 12.49 16.83 -15.86
CA GLY A 43 12.95 18.16 -16.25
C GLY A 43 14.19 18.09 -17.16
N GLN A 44 15.15 17.25 -16.81
CA GLN A 44 16.36 17.02 -17.63
C GLN A 44 16.00 16.36 -18.96
N LEU A 45 15.14 15.37 -18.97
CA LEU A 45 14.65 14.72 -20.20
C LEU A 45 13.92 15.71 -21.10
N ALA A 46 13.06 16.55 -20.54
CA ALA A 46 12.33 17.57 -21.28
C ALA A 46 13.28 18.64 -21.85
N GLY A 47 14.28 19.05 -21.10
CA GLY A 47 15.31 19.96 -21.58
C GLY A 47 16.11 19.40 -22.77
N ALA A 48 16.49 18.13 -22.70
CA ALA A 48 17.15 17.43 -23.79
C ALA A 48 16.25 17.29 -25.01
N ARG A 49 14.95 17.03 -24.78
CA ARG A 49 13.94 16.95 -25.84
C ARG A 49 13.75 18.31 -26.54
N ALA A 50 13.65 19.39 -25.79
CA ALA A 50 13.55 20.73 -26.34
C ALA A 50 14.75 21.07 -27.23
N ALA A 51 15.95 20.71 -26.78
CA ALA A 51 17.18 20.90 -27.55
C ALA A 51 17.18 20.08 -28.85
N SER A 52 16.64 18.85 -28.84
CA SER A 52 16.58 17.98 -30.01
C SER A 52 15.44 18.28 -30.97
N CYS A 53 14.38 18.98 -30.56
CA CYS A 53 13.29 19.39 -31.44
C CYS A 53 13.74 20.26 -32.61
N LEU A 54 14.88 20.91 -32.49
CA LEU A 54 15.43 21.81 -33.48
C LEU A 54 16.40 21.12 -34.45
N GLU A 55 16.89 19.92 -34.18
CA GLU A 55 18.02 19.30 -34.87
C GLU A 55 17.72 17.97 -35.57
N GLY A 56 16.48 17.46 -35.60
CA GLY A 56 16.20 16.23 -36.37
C GLY A 56 15.27 15.21 -35.67
N PRO A 57 15.23 13.96 -36.21
CA PRO A 57 14.27 12.97 -35.74
C PRO A 57 14.52 12.65 -34.25
N THR A 58 13.45 12.78 -33.54
CA THR A 58 13.41 12.55 -32.10
C THR A 58 13.68 11.07 -31.76
N PRO A 59 14.53 10.76 -30.77
CA PRO A 59 14.62 9.41 -30.25
C PRO A 59 13.23 8.95 -29.80
N PRO A 60 12.88 7.68 -30.00
CA PRO A 60 11.59 7.19 -29.54
C PRO A 60 11.43 7.49 -28.05
N PRO A 61 10.32 8.10 -27.64
CA PRO A 61 10.09 8.36 -26.21
C PRO A 61 10.07 7.05 -25.46
N ALA A 62 10.56 7.06 -24.23
CA ALA A 62 10.35 5.92 -23.32
C ALA A 62 8.84 5.61 -23.34
N PRO A 63 8.43 4.37 -23.58
CA PRO A 63 7.05 4.03 -23.91
C PRO A 63 6.03 4.33 -22.81
N GLN A 64 6.50 4.76 -21.64
CA GLN A 64 5.66 5.06 -20.47
C GLN A 64 5.51 6.56 -20.17
N LEU A 65 6.21 7.42 -20.91
CA LEU A 65 6.15 8.86 -20.69
C LEU A 65 5.21 9.54 -21.68
N GLY A 66 4.53 10.58 -21.21
CA GLY A 66 3.79 11.49 -22.07
C GLY A 66 4.60 12.73 -22.39
N TRP A 67 4.38 13.32 -23.56
CA TRP A 67 5.12 14.47 -24.04
C TRP A 67 4.20 15.52 -24.60
N SER A 68 4.54 16.80 -24.36
CA SER A 68 3.98 17.94 -25.06
C SER A 68 5.11 18.85 -25.48
N GLU A 69 5.09 19.29 -26.73
CA GLU A 69 6.18 20.07 -27.33
C GLU A 69 5.62 21.16 -28.26
N ILE A 70 6.29 22.29 -28.30
CA ILE A 70 5.99 23.34 -29.26
C ILE A 70 7.27 24.11 -29.62
N LEU A 71 7.38 24.53 -30.87
CA LEU A 71 8.41 25.40 -31.40
C LEU A 71 7.80 26.74 -31.76
N LEU A 72 8.34 27.82 -31.19
CA LEU A 72 7.84 29.19 -31.41
C LEU A 72 9.02 30.14 -31.76
N PRO A 73 8.75 31.30 -32.42
CA PRO A 73 9.74 32.36 -32.49
C PRO A 73 10.18 32.78 -31.07
N ALA A 74 11.49 32.96 -30.88
CA ALA A 74 12.01 33.30 -29.57
C ALA A 74 11.50 34.66 -29.09
N GLY A 75 11.13 34.70 -27.80
CA GLY A 75 10.56 35.88 -27.16
C GLY A 75 9.10 36.12 -27.46
N ALA A 76 8.47 35.28 -28.31
CA ALA A 76 7.05 35.42 -28.62
C ALA A 76 6.13 35.15 -27.43
N ARG A 77 6.48 34.15 -26.62
CA ARG A 77 5.70 33.74 -25.43
C ARG A 77 6.62 33.17 -24.34
N GLY A 78 6.24 33.39 -23.08
CA GLY A 78 6.82 32.70 -21.95
C GLY A 78 6.16 31.32 -21.76
N PHE A 79 6.72 30.52 -20.84
CA PHE A 79 6.21 29.18 -20.55
C PHE A 79 4.76 29.18 -20.07
N GLY A 80 4.37 30.16 -19.24
CA GLY A 80 2.98 30.31 -18.80
C GLY A 80 2.00 30.48 -19.96
N ALA A 81 2.36 31.29 -20.96
CA ALA A 81 1.53 31.50 -22.16
C ALA A 81 1.44 30.22 -23.02
N VAL A 82 2.49 29.42 -23.07
CA VAL A 82 2.50 28.13 -23.78
C VAL A 82 1.51 27.16 -23.11
N LEU A 83 1.51 27.07 -21.79
CA LEU A 83 0.58 26.23 -21.04
C LEU A 83 -0.88 26.66 -21.23
N GLU A 84 -1.15 27.96 -21.23
CA GLU A 84 -2.49 28.49 -21.53
C GLU A 84 -2.91 28.17 -22.97
N LEU A 85 -1.99 28.20 -23.91
CA LEU A 85 -2.24 27.82 -25.28
C LEU A 85 -2.62 26.35 -25.40
N TRP A 86 -1.90 25.46 -24.72
CA TRP A 86 -2.22 24.03 -24.67
C TRP A 86 -3.56 23.77 -23.99
N PHE A 87 -3.84 24.45 -22.91
CA PHE A 87 -5.11 24.32 -22.22
C PHE A 87 -6.30 24.83 -23.07
N ALA A 88 -6.09 25.86 -23.86
CA ALA A 88 -7.10 26.41 -24.76
C ALA A 88 -7.56 25.40 -25.84
N GLU A 89 -6.78 24.40 -26.18
CA GLU A 89 -7.20 23.29 -27.04
C GLU A 89 -8.44 22.58 -26.49
N GLY A 90 -8.67 22.63 -25.20
CA GLY A 90 -9.84 22.06 -24.54
C GLY A 90 -11.18 22.65 -25.00
N GLN A 91 -11.18 23.86 -25.59
CA GLN A 91 -12.39 24.46 -26.17
C GLN A 91 -12.88 23.69 -27.41
N ARG A 92 -11.98 22.95 -28.08
CA ARG A 92 -12.29 22.11 -29.24
C ARG A 92 -12.40 20.63 -28.88
N TYR A 93 -12.20 20.28 -27.63
CA TYR A 93 -12.28 18.92 -27.15
C TYR A 93 -13.68 18.60 -26.65
N ASP A 94 -14.27 17.52 -27.20
CA ASP A 94 -15.54 17.00 -26.72
C ASP A 94 -15.31 15.85 -25.75
N TYR A 95 -15.54 16.10 -24.47
CA TYR A 95 -15.38 15.10 -23.41
C TYR A 95 -16.32 13.90 -23.61
N GLY A 96 -17.54 14.12 -24.14
CA GLY A 96 -18.50 13.05 -24.34
C GLY A 96 -18.07 12.00 -25.36
N THR A 97 -17.35 12.42 -26.40
CA THR A 97 -16.84 11.52 -27.46
C THR A 97 -15.36 11.20 -27.34
N GLY A 98 -14.63 11.97 -26.54
CA GLY A 98 -13.17 11.86 -26.45
C GLY A 98 -12.43 12.35 -27.67
N ARG A 99 -13.06 13.15 -28.54
CA ARG A 99 -12.51 13.60 -29.81
C ARG A 99 -12.39 15.11 -29.88
N CYS A 100 -11.41 15.55 -30.67
CA CYS A 100 -11.20 16.94 -30.98
C CYS A 100 -12.04 17.36 -32.21
N ALA A 101 -12.62 18.57 -32.18
CA ALA A 101 -13.46 19.07 -33.26
C ALA A 101 -12.66 19.31 -34.54
N GLY A 102 -13.20 18.87 -35.69
CA GLY A 102 -12.61 19.06 -36.99
C GLY A 102 -11.19 18.47 -37.12
N ASN A 103 -10.30 19.21 -37.78
CA ASN A 103 -8.91 18.83 -37.99
C ASN A 103 -7.98 19.40 -36.89
N ALA A 104 -8.52 19.92 -35.78
CA ALA A 104 -7.73 20.47 -34.69
C ALA A 104 -7.06 19.36 -33.88
N THR A 105 -5.94 19.70 -33.23
CA THR A 105 -5.28 18.82 -32.27
C THR A 105 -5.67 19.22 -30.86
N CYS A 106 -5.93 18.22 -30.01
CA CYS A 106 -6.19 18.42 -28.59
C CYS A 106 -5.18 17.63 -27.72
N ARG A 107 -4.11 17.12 -28.31
CA ARG A 107 -3.16 16.22 -27.62
C ARG A 107 -2.40 16.91 -26.50
N HIS A 108 -2.09 18.18 -26.63
CA HIS A 108 -1.43 18.93 -25.55
C HIS A 108 -2.38 19.12 -24.37
N TYR A 109 -3.64 19.47 -24.68
CA TYR A 109 -4.68 19.60 -23.65
C TYR A 109 -4.91 18.29 -22.92
N THR A 110 -5.17 17.19 -23.63
CA THR A 110 -5.47 15.90 -23.01
C THR A 110 -4.30 15.38 -22.17
N GLN A 111 -3.06 15.61 -22.58
CA GLN A 111 -1.89 15.26 -21.78
C GLN A 111 -1.76 16.14 -20.53
N LEU A 112 -1.98 17.43 -20.66
CA LEU A 112 -1.92 18.39 -19.55
C LEU A 112 -2.91 18.04 -18.45
N VAL A 113 -4.11 17.62 -18.82
CA VAL A 113 -5.19 17.27 -17.90
C VAL A 113 -5.35 15.76 -17.69
N TRP A 114 -4.33 14.97 -17.99
CA TRP A 114 -4.36 13.53 -17.78
C TRP A 114 -4.32 13.21 -16.28
N ALA A 115 -5.45 12.72 -15.76
CA ALA A 115 -5.67 12.60 -14.31
C ALA A 115 -4.65 11.74 -13.60
N THR A 116 -4.22 10.63 -14.20
CA THR A 116 -3.31 9.67 -13.57
C THR A 116 -1.83 10.02 -13.73
N ALA A 117 -1.49 11.08 -14.44
CA ALA A 117 -0.14 11.63 -14.40
C ALA A 117 0.13 12.27 -13.04
N GLY A 118 1.23 11.87 -12.39
CA GLY A 118 1.60 12.32 -11.06
C GLY A 118 2.87 13.14 -11.02
N GLN A 119 3.73 13.02 -12.04
CA GLN A 119 5.00 13.72 -12.13
C GLN A 119 5.14 14.53 -13.40
N LEU A 120 5.81 15.66 -13.29
CA LEU A 120 6.03 16.63 -14.35
C LEU A 120 7.47 17.08 -14.37
N GLY A 121 8.02 17.23 -15.57
CA GLY A 121 9.25 17.96 -15.80
C GLY A 121 9.17 18.69 -17.13
N CYS A 122 9.58 19.94 -17.17
CA CYS A 122 9.56 20.76 -18.37
C CYS A 122 10.95 21.38 -18.62
N GLY A 123 11.23 21.69 -19.87
CA GLY A 123 12.44 22.36 -20.29
C GLY A 123 12.21 23.22 -21.51
N ARG A 124 13.14 24.12 -21.78
CA ARG A 124 13.15 24.96 -22.96
C ARG A 124 14.54 25.06 -23.56
N HIS A 125 14.61 25.32 -24.86
CA HIS A 125 15.84 25.54 -25.56
C HIS A 125 15.66 26.65 -26.61
N ARG A 126 16.57 27.60 -26.62
CA ARG A 126 16.60 28.70 -27.57
C ARG A 126 17.75 28.52 -28.53
N GLU A 127 17.47 28.69 -29.82
CA GLU A 127 18.46 28.57 -30.86
C GLU A 127 18.33 29.68 -31.93
N ALA A 128 19.46 30.14 -32.42
CA ALA A 128 19.50 31.09 -33.52
C ALA A 128 19.34 30.33 -34.86
N GLY A 129 18.25 30.59 -35.57
CA GLY A 129 17.96 29.96 -36.86
C GLY A 129 18.07 30.95 -38.03
N PRO A 130 18.03 30.45 -39.28
CA PRO A 130 18.16 31.27 -40.51
C PRO A 130 17.01 32.29 -40.67
N HIS A 131 15.88 32.09 -40.02
CA HIS A 131 14.70 32.98 -40.04
C HIS A 131 14.51 33.75 -38.73
N GLY A 132 15.55 33.87 -37.91
CA GLY A 132 15.50 34.46 -36.59
C GLY A 132 15.59 33.41 -35.47
N PRO A 133 15.74 33.85 -34.20
CA PRO A 133 15.83 32.93 -33.09
C PRO A 133 14.50 32.23 -32.85
N SER A 134 14.55 30.93 -32.55
CA SER A 134 13.41 30.11 -32.19
C SER A 134 13.59 29.50 -30.79
N GLU A 135 12.51 29.14 -30.15
CA GLU A 135 12.49 28.58 -28.83
C GLU A 135 11.58 27.34 -28.78
N ALA A 136 12.12 26.24 -28.32
CA ALA A 136 11.38 25.00 -28.10
C ALA A 136 11.02 24.87 -26.64
N PHE A 137 9.78 24.46 -26.38
CA PHE A 137 9.27 24.14 -25.06
C PHE A 137 8.82 22.67 -25.05
N ALA A 138 9.23 21.93 -24.06
CA ALA A 138 8.85 20.54 -23.88
C ALA A 138 8.47 20.24 -22.45
N CYS A 139 7.44 19.43 -22.25
CA CYS A 139 7.05 18.89 -20.95
C CYS A 139 6.93 17.37 -21.05
N ALA A 140 7.47 16.68 -20.04
CA ALA A 140 7.36 15.24 -19.86
C ALA A 140 6.45 14.94 -18.68
N TYR A 141 5.61 13.95 -18.81
CA TYR A 141 4.63 13.52 -17.81
C TYR A 141 4.83 12.04 -17.51
N SER A 142 4.76 11.67 -16.25
CA SER A 142 4.85 10.28 -15.83
C SER A 142 3.76 9.92 -14.82
N PRO A 143 3.01 8.83 -14.99
CA PRO A 143 2.87 8.08 -16.25
C PRO A 143 2.33 8.95 -17.40
N GLY A 144 2.56 8.53 -18.64
CA GLY A 144 2.02 9.21 -19.80
C GLY A 144 0.52 9.02 -19.96
N GLY A 145 -0.02 9.69 -20.96
CA GLY A 145 -1.44 9.62 -21.31
C GLY A 145 -1.65 9.48 -22.82
N ASN A 146 -2.83 9.89 -23.27
CA ASN A 146 -3.23 9.82 -24.68
C ASN A 146 -3.27 8.40 -25.24
N TRP A 147 -3.67 7.44 -24.41
CA TRP A 147 -3.81 6.04 -24.79
C TRP A 147 -5.10 5.81 -25.61
N GLU A 148 -5.03 4.82 -26.48
CA GLU A 148 -6.16 4.34 -27.25
C GLU A 148 -6.34 2.83 -27.07
N VAL A 149 -7.59 2.39 -27.06
CA VAL A 149 -7.95 0.98 -27.06
C VAL A 149 -8.78 0.69 -28.31
N ALA A 150 -8.25 -0.14 -29.23
CA ALA A 150 -8.90 -0.48 -30.51
C ALA A 150 -9.36 0.76 -31.28
N GLY A 151 -8.53 1.80 -31.34
CA GLY A 151 -8.84 3.06 -32.04
C GLY A 151 -9.75 4.02 -31.28
N THR A 152 -10.22 3.64 -30.09
CA THR A 152 -11.02 4.50 -29.21
C THR A 152 -10.14 5.19 -28.20
N PRO A 153 -10.07 6.54 -28.18
CA PRO A 153 -9.26 7.25 -27.20
C PRO A 153 -9.85 7.11 -25.81
N ILE A 154 -8.96 6.94 -24.82
CA ILE A 154 -9.32 6.93 -23.41
C ILE A 154 -9.52 8.39 -22.97
N LEU A 155 -10.58 8.64 -22.20
CA LEU A 155 -10.82 9.98 -21.65
C LEU A 155 -9.72 10.37 -20.65
N PRO A 156 -9.28 11.63 -20.63
CA PRO A 156 -8.15 12.05 -19.81
C PRO A 156 -8.42 12.01 -18.31
N TYR A 157 -9.67 12.05 -17.88
CA TYR A 157 -10.06 11.99 -16.48
C TYR A 157 -11.47 11.43 -16.33
N LYS A 158 -11.86 11.08 -15.12
CA LYS A 158 -13.22 10.66 -14.79
C LYS A 158 -14.03 11.85 -14.32
N GLN A 159 -15.21 12.02 -14.91
CA GLN A 159 -16.14 13.10 -14.53
C GLN A 159 -16.79 12.82 -13.18
N GLY A 160 -16.92 13.83 -12.36
CA GLY A 160 -17.61 13.76 -11.09
C GLY A 160 -17.19 14.87 -10.12
N PRO A 161 -17.75 14.85 -8.91
CA PRO A 161 -17.34 15.80 -7.87
C PRO A 161 -15.84 15.72 -7.58
N TRP A 162 -15.20 16.85 -7.35
CA TRP A 162 -13.75 16.92 -7.11
C TRP A 162 -13.31 15.97 -6.00
N CYS A 163 -12.23 15.27 -6.23
CA CYS A 163 -11.62 14.31 -5.30
C CYS A 163 -12.49 13.10 -4.93
N SER A 164 -13.64 12.91 -5.57
CA SER A 164 -14.56 11.82 -5.19
C SER A 164 -14.07 10.43 -5.62
N LEU A 165 -13.14 10.34 -6.56
CA LEU A 165 -12.56 9.09 -7.05
C LEU A 165 -11.04 9.06 -6.90
N CYS A 166 -10.47 9.77 -5.92
CA CYS A 166 -9.06 9.65 -5.58
C CYS A 166 -8.77 8.22 -5.09
N THR A 167 -7.61 7.69 -5.48
CA THR A 167 -7.17 6.38 -4.97
C THR A 167 -6.78 6.45 -3.50
N ALA A 168 -6.70 5.31 -2.83
CA ALA A 168 -6.40 5.24 -1.39
C ALA A 168 -5.08 5.94 -1.02
N GLY A 169 -4.03 5.79 -1.86
CA GLY A 169 -2.75 6.44 -1.64
C GLY A 169 -2.74 7.96 -1.90
N LEU A 170 -3.77 8.49 -2.52
CA LEU A 170 -3.91 9.90 -2.91
C LEU A 170 -5.22 10.49 -2.40
N SER A 171 -5.68 10.05 -1.25
CA SER A 171 -6.98 10.39 -0.70
C SER A 171 -7.12 11.83 -0.18
N GLY A 172 -6.01 12.56 -0.08
CA GLY A 172 -6.06 13.99 0.24
C GLY A 172 -6.61 14.81 -0.93
N CYS A 173 -7.37 15.85 -0.63
CA CYS A 173 -7.91 16.76 -1.64
C CYS A 173 -7.22 18.12 -1.53
N PHE A 174 -6.27 18.36 -2.43
CA PHE A 174 -5.53 19.63 -2.47
C PHE A 174 -6.34 20.70 -3.18
N LYS A 175 -6.51 21.83 -2.52
CA LYS A 175 -7.19 22.99 -3.08
C LYS A 175 -6.43 24.26 -2.73
N SER A 176 -5.83 24.88 -3.73
CA SER A 176 -5.19 26.19 -3.57
C SER A 176 -6.25 27.30 -3.64
N TRP A 177 -5.92 28.47 -3.10
CA TRP A 177 -6.81 29.64 -3.11
C TRP A 177 -7.25 30.08 -4.51
N ASP A 178 -6.41 29.83 -5.51
CA ASP A 178 -6.66 30.17 -6.92
C ASP A 178 -7.19 29.01 -7.75
N HIS A 179 -7.49 27.86 -7.12
CA HIS A 179 -8.05 26.70 -7.78
C HIS A 179 -9.57 26.76 -7.83
N SER A 180 -10.13 26.36 -8.97
CA SER A 180 -11.58 26.18 -9.13
C SER A 180 -12.06 24.86 -8.53
N GLY A 181 -11.21 23.86 -8.42
CA GLY A 181 -11.53 22.52 -7.92
C GLY A 181 -10.41 21.90 -7.11
N GLY A 182 -10.62 20.68 -6.65
CA GLY A 182 -9.65 19.92 -5.86
C GLY A 182 -8.86 18.93 -6.69
N LEU A 183 -7.64 18.63 -6.24
CA LEU A 183 -6.76 17.64 -6.83
C LEU A 183 -6.41 16.55 -5.80
N CYS A 184 -6.32 15.31 -6.26
CA CYS A 184 -5.91 14.19 -5.40
C CYS A 184 -4.43 14.31 -5.05
N GLU A 185 -4.11 14.23 -3.77
CA GLU A 185 -2.73 14.24 -3.29
C GLU A 185 -2.54 13.25 -2.14
N VAL A 186 -1.28 12.96 -1.83
CA VAL A 186 -0.96 12.23 -0.60
C VAL A 186 -1.49 13.06 0.58
N PRO A 187 -2.36 12.47 1.43
CA PRO A 187 -2.96 13.24 2.50
C PRO A 187 -1.91 13.74 3.49
N ARG A 188 -2.14 14.92 4.03
CA ARG A 188 -1.33 15.40 5.16
C ARG A 188 -1.46 14.39 6.28
N ASN A 189 -0.35 14.10 6.94
CA ASN A 189 -0.32 13.14 8.02
C ASN A 189 -1.33 13.50 9.14
N PRO A 190 -2.56 12.91 9.15
CA PRO A 190 -3.57 13.23 10.16
C PRO A 190 -3.28 12.53 11.49
N CYS A 191 -2.33 11.61 11.50
CA CYS A 191 -2.04 10.74 12.64
C CYS A 191 -1.15 11.41 13.68
N ARG A 192 -0.58 12.58 13.39
CA ARG A 192 0.35 13.32 14.27
C ARG A 192 1.50 12.46 14.79
N MET A 193 1.94 11.52 13.98
CA MET A 193 3.06 10.64 14.29
C MET A 193 3.91 10.41 13.05
N SER A 194 5.15 10.07 13.25
CA SER A 194 6.06 9.68 12.18
C SER A 194 6.76 8.37 12.55
N CYS A 195 7.00 7.53 11.56
CA CYS A 195 7.73 6.29 11.74
C CYS A 195 9.23 6.55 11.65
N ARG A 196 9.99 5.91 12.54
CA ARG A 196 11.45 5.97 12.56
C ARG A 196 12.04 4.81 11.75
N ASN A 197 13.35 4.87 11.53
CA ASN A 197 14.13 3.78 10.91
C ASN A 197 13.54 3.29 9.58
N SER A 198 13.16 4.22 8.71
CA SER A 198 12.59 3.94 7.38
C SER A 198 11.25 3.20 7.43
N GLY A 199 10.56 3.23 8.54
CA GLY A 199 9.19 2.72 8.64
C GLY A 199 8.22 3.54 7.80
N ARG A 200 7.19 2.88 7.27
CA ARG A 200 6.12 3.52 6.51
C ARG A 200 4.90 3.75 7.40
N LEU A 201 4.38 4.97 7.38
CA LEU A 201 3.14 5.27 8.07
C LEU A 201 1.95 4.91 7.17
N ASP A 202 1.08 4.05 7.66
CA ASP A 202 -0.25 3.86 7.10
C ASP A 202 -1.18 4.94 7.67
N MET A 203 -1.53 5.90 6.83
CA MET A 203 -2.35 7.04 7.25
C MET A 203 -3.81 6.67 7.51
N SER A 204 -4.29 5.53 7.02
CA SER A 204 -5.65 5.05 7.25
C SER A 204 -5.81 4.44 8.63
N SER A 205 -4.81 3.70 9.10
CA SER A 205 -4.82 3.03 10.41
C SER A 205 -4.00 3.74 11.48
N CYS A 206 -3.22 4.76 11.11
CA CYS A 206 -2.24 5.43 11.96
C CYS A 206 -1.26 4.43 12.62
N GLN A 207 -0.79 3.49 11.83
CA GLN A 207 0.18 2.47 12.26
C GLN A 207 1.42 2.52 11.39
N CYS A 208 2.57 2.27 12.02
CA CYS A 208 3.83 2.15 11.31
C CYS A 208 4.04 0.71 10.84
N ALA A 209 4.32 0.54 9.55
CA ALA A 209 4.87 -0.69 9.01
C ALA A 209 6.38 -0.61 9.13
N CYS A 210 6.94 -1.43 10.02
CA CYS A 210 8.37 -1.41 10.29
C CYS A 210 9.14 -2.27 9.29
N PRO A 211 10.34 -1.83 8.85
CA PRO A 211 11.22 -2.67 8.06
C PRO A 211 11.76 -3.84 8.89
N PRO A 212 12.27 -4.90 8.25
CA PRO A 212 12.88 -6.01 8.98
C PRO A 212 13.94 -5.54 9.97
N GLY A 213 13.88 -6.04 11.20
CA GLY A 213 14.82 -5.68 12.26
C GLY A 213 14.36 -4.56 13.18
N TYR A 214 13.18 -4.00 12.97
CA TYR A 214 12.61 -2.96 13.83
C TYR A 214 11.18 -3.28 14.24
N THR A 215 10.80 -2.82 15.42
CA THR A 215 9.45 -2.96 15.98
C THR A 215 9.10 -1.74 16.84
N GLY A 216 7.92 -1.76 17.42
CA GLY A 216 7.39 -0.67 18.24
C GLY A 216 6.43 0.23 17.46
N ARG A 217 5.69 1.04 18.18
CA ARG A 217 4.67 1.93 17.58
C ARG A 217 5.22 2.86 16.50
N TYR A 218 6.49 3.27 16.66
CA TYR A 218 7.18 4.20 15.76
C TYR A 218 8.36 3.55 15.04
N CYS A 219 8.48 2.22 15.06
CA CYS A 219 9.66 1.49 14.59
C CYS A 219 10.95 1.92 15.30
N GLN A 220 10.85 2.36 16.54
CA GLN A 220 11.98 2.87 17.33
C GLN A 220 12.78 1.78 18.01
N VAL A 221 12.23 0.58 18.17
CA VAL A 221 12.85 -0.54 18.85
C VAL A 221 13.60 -1.41 17.85
N ARG A 222 14.91 -1.55 18.06
CA ARG A 222 15.71 -2.49 17.28
C ARG A 222 15.53 -3.91 17.80
N CYS A 223 15.20 -4.83 16.91
CA CYS A 223 15.09 -6.24 17.26
C CYS A 223 16.48 -6.81 17.48
N SER A 224 16.76 -7.28 18.71
CA SER A 224 18.00 -8.00 18.99
C SER A 224 17.89 -9.43 18.49
N GLY A 225 18.90 -9.86 17.72
CA GLY A 225 18.87 -11.13 17.01
C GLY A 225 19.46 -12.33 17.74
N GLN A 226 19.40 -12.39 19.07
CA GLN A 226 19.94 -13.55 19.82
C GLN A 226 18.83 -14.50 20.24
N CYS A 227 18.82 -15.68 19.61
CA CYS A 227 18.04 -16.82 20.06
C CYS A 227 19.00 -17.89 20.54
N LEU A 228 18.93 -18.26 21.82
CA LEU A 228 19.86 -19.22 22.42
C LEU A 228 19.66 -20.62 21.85
N HIS A 229 18.40 -21.05 21.70
CA HIS A 229 18.02 -22.33 21.11
C HIS A 229 16.92 -22.12 20.08
N GLY A 230 17.27 -21.60 18.90
CA GLY A 230 16.30 -21.31 17.85
C GLY A 230 16.86 -20.42 16.77
N ARG A 231 16.00 -19.99 15.87
CA ARG A 231 16.33 -19.07 14.78
C ARG A 231 15.61 -17.73 14.98
N PHE A 232 16.34 -16.65 14.76
CA PHE A 232 15.75 -15.32 14.78
C PHE A 232 15.07 -15.01 13.44
N ARG A 233 13.82 -14.57 13.50
CA ARG A 233 13.05 -14.11 12.35
C ARG A 233 13.02 -12.59 12.34
N LYS A 234 13.76 -11.99 11.40
CA LYS A 234 13.84 -10.53 11.25
C LYS A 234 12.49 -9.89 10.93
N GLU A 235 11.65 -10.59 10.18
CA GLU A 235 10.35 -10.07 9.75
C GLU A 235 9.36 -9.92 10.91
N GLU A 236 9.47 -10.76 11.92
CA GLU A 236 8.56 -10.83 13.06
C GLU A 236 9.17 -10.32 14.37
N CYS A 237 10.44 -9.91 14.35
CA CYS A 237 11.18 -9.53 15.56
C CYS A 237 11.06 -10.55 16.69
N SER A 238 11.10 -11.81 16.37
CA SER A 238 10.91 -12.89 17.35
C SER A 238 11.80 -14.08 17.06
N CYS A 239 12.04 -14.87 18.10
CA CYS A 239 12.71 -16.14 17.98
C CYS A 239 11.73 -17.26 17.68
N LEU A 240 12.07 -18.11 16.73
CA LEU A 240 11.46 -19.40 16.56
C LEU A 240 12.28 -20.42 17.35
N CYS A 241 11.73 -20.88 18.46
CA CYS A 241 12.45 -21.76 19.36
C CYS A 241 12.57 -23.19 18.80
N ASP A 242 13.70 -23.82 19.07
CA ASP A 242 13.86 -25.25 18.85
C ASP A 242 12.90 -26.03 19.77
N ALA A 243 12.61 -27.26 19.41
CA ALA A 243 11.76 -28.13 20.20
C ALA A 243 12.28 -28.25 21.64
N GLY A 244 11.40 -28.07 22.59
CA GLY A 244 11.72 -28.14 24.00
C GLY A 244 12.24 -26.86 24.62
N TYR A 245 12.29 -25.77 23.88
CA TYR A 245 12.71 -24.46 24.40
C TYR A 245 11.61 -23.41 24.20
N GLY A 246 11.54 -22.46 25.11
CA GLY A 246 10.59 -21.37 25.08
C GLY A 246 11.17 -20.10 25.68
N GLY A 247 10.31 -19.09 25.81
CA GLY A 247 10.70 -17.75 26.22
C GLY A 247 11.10 -16.87 25.04
N ALA A 248 11.30 -15.58 25.29
CA ALA A 248 11.57 -14.58 24.25
C ALA A 248 12.88 -14.85 23.48
N GLU A 249 13.87 -15.42 24.15
CA GLU A 249 15.20 -15.75 23.62
C GLU A 249 15.42 -17.25 23.44
N CYS A 250 14.37 -18.06 23.59
CA CYS A 250 14.45 -19.52 23.54
C CYS A 250 15.47 -20.10 24.55
N GLY A 251 15.63 -19.44 25.68
CA GLY A 251 16.61 -19.83 26.73
C GLY A 251 16.06 -20.75 27.81
N THR A 252 14.75 -20.92 27.88
CA THR A 252 14.08 -21.69 28.93
C THR A 252 13.74 -23.07 28.41
N LYS A 253 14.26 -24.11 29.07
CA LYS A 253 13.89 -25.49 28.76
C LYS A 253 12.48 -25.76 29.28
N ILE A 254 11.58 -26.16 28.38
CA ILE A 254 10.17 -26.39 28.67
C ILE A 254 9.90 -27.90 28.66
N ARG A 255 9.25 -28.39 29.72
CA ARG A 255 8.69 -29.73 29.72
C ARG A 255 7.30 -29.69 29.10
N PHE A 256 7.14 -30.35 27.99
CA PHE A 256 5.83 -30.50 27.36
C PHE A 256 4.96 -31.47 28.18
N PRO A 257 3.76 -31.05 28.64
CA PRO A 257 2.85 -31.96 29.33
C PRO A 257 2.18 -32.85 28.29
N PHE A 258 2.80 -33.98 27.94
CA PHE A 258 2.31 -34.95 26.95
C PHE A 258 0.86 -35.40 27.16
N HIS A 259 0.38 -35.30 28.38
CA HIS A 259 -0.96 -35.72 28.81
C HIS A 259 -2.02 -34.63 28.67
N ALA A 260 -1.65 -33.42 28.25
CA ALA A 260 -2.54 -32.26 28.25
C ALA A 260 -2.93 -31.81 26.84
N CYS A 261 -2.76 -32.64 25.81
CA CYS A 261 -3.35 -32.36 24.49
C CYS A 261 -4.86 -32.42 24.58
N ASP A 262 -5.52 -31.28 24.34
CA ASP A 262 -6.97 -31.25 24.23
C ASP A 262 -7.47 -31.96 22.99
N LEU A 263 -6.72 -31.83 21.89
CA LEU A 263 -7.12 -32.38 20.61
C LEU A 263 -5.89 -32.74 19.79
N ARG A 264 -5.87 -33.93 19.19
CA ARG A 264 -4.85 -34.35 18.22
C ARG A 264 -5.45 -34.44 16.84
N ILE A 265 -4.81 -33.75 15.88
CA ILE A 265 -5.18 -33.80 14.47
C ILE A 265 -3.91 -34.05 13.66
N ASP A 266 -3.87 -35.18 12.95
CA ASP A 266 -2.73 -35.57 12.09
C ASP A 266 -1.36 -35.55 12.78
N SER A 267 -1.27 -35.83 14.05
CA SER A 267 -0.04 -35.80 14.82
C SER A 267 0.29 -34.44 15.47
N ASP A 268 -0.40 -33.39 15.15
CA ASP A 268 -0.27 -32.12 15.85
C ASP A 268 -1.16 -32.10 17.10
N CYS A 269 -0.67 -31.46 18.14
CA CYS A 269 -1.37 -31.27 19.40
C CYS A 269 -1.92 -29.86 19.49
N PHE A 270 -3.22 -29.75 19.71
CA PHE A 270 -3.91 -28.45 19.88
C PHE A 270 -4.37 -28.33 21.33
N MET A 271 -4.08 -27.18 21.94
CA MET A 271 -4.53 -26.84 23.28
C MET A 271 -5.31 -25.56 23.27
N VAL A 272 -6.48 -25.59 23.90
CA VAL A 272 -7.33 -24.40 24.05
C VAL A 272 -6.99 -23.73 25.38
N SER A 273 -6.74 -22.43 25.38
CA SER A 273 -6.40 -21.69 26.59
C SER A 273 -7.60 -21.66 27.55
N PRO A 274 -7.36 -21.73 28.88
CA PRO A 274 -8.42 -21.53 29.87
C PRO A 274 -8.76 -20.05 30.08
N GLU A 275 -7.95 -19.14 29.56
CA GLU A 275 -7.99 -17.71 29.81
C GLU A 275 -8.03 -16.94 28.49
N ALA A 276 -8.54 -15.71 28.52
CA ALA A 276 -8.53 -14.79 27.41
C ALA A 276 -7.33 -13.85 27.48
N ASP A 277 -6.81 -13.45 26.33
CA ASP A 277 -5.77 -12.45 26.20
C ASP A 277 -5.88 -11.71 24.86
N THR A 278 -5.11 -10.64 24.72
CA THR A 278 -4.91 -10.00 23.43
C THR A 278 -4.16 -10.94 22.49
N TYR A 279 -4.20 -10.65 21.18
CA TYR A 279 -3.49 -11.49 20.21
C TYR A 279 -2.00 -11.65 20.55
N TYR A 280 -1.32 -10.55 20.85
CA TYR A 280 0.11 -10.60 21.16
C TYR A 280 0.39 -11.28 22.52
N GLY A 281 -0.49 -11.08 23.51
CA GLY A 281 -0.41 -11.78 24.77
C GLY A 281 -0.60 -13.29 24.59
N ALA A 282 -1.56 -13.69 23.76
CA ALA A 282 -1.80 -15.09 23.43
C ALA A 282 -0.59 -15.72 22.71
N LYS A 283 -0.03 -15.00 21.74
CA LYS A 283 1.16 -15.44 21.00
C LYS A 283 2.34 -15.70 21.95
N ILE A 284 2.61 -14.77 22.88
CA ILE A 284 3.68 -14.92 23.87
C ILE A 284 3.41 -16.13 24.76
N LYS A 285 2.18 -16.30 25.24
CA LYS A 285 1.83 -17.43 26.13
C LYS A 285 1.96 -18.78 25.43
N CYS A 286 1.60 -18.89 24.16
CA CYS A 286 1.88 -20.09 23.37
C CYS A 286 3.39 -20.33 23.26
N GLN A 287 4.18 -19.30 22.97
CA GLN A 287 5.63 -19.41 22.85
C GLN A 287 6.30 -19.83 24.16
N GLU A 288 5.82 -19.32 25.31
CA GLU A 288 6.31 -19.72 26.62
C GLU A 288 6.11 -21.21 26.89
N LYS A 289 5.10 -21.81 26.29
CA LYS A 289 4.83 -23.27 26.38
C LYS A 289 5.59 -24.09 25.34
N GLY A 290 6.42 -23.47 24.51
CA GLY A 290 7.08 -24.12 23.39
C GLY A 290 6.15 -24.41 22.21
N ALA A 291 5.03 -23.71 22.14
CA ALA A 291 4.03 -23.83 21.10
C ALA A 291 3.94 -22.56 20.25
N MET A 292 3.06 -22.57 19.30
CA MET A 292 2.68 -21.41 18.49
C MET A 292 1.16 -21.26 18.47
N LEU A 293 0.64 -20.12 18.09
CA LEU A 293 -0.78 -20.00 17.80
C LEU A 293 -1.15 -20.90 16.63
N ALA A 294 -2.33 -21.54 16.71
CA ALA A 294 -2.75 -22.57 15.78
C ALA A 294 -2.73 -22.12 14.32
N GLN A 295 -2.22 -23.01 13.48
CA GLN A 295 -2.27 -22.86 12.02
C GLN A 295 -3.30 -23.84 11.45
N ILE A 296 -4.25 -23.32 10.71
CA ILE A 296 -5.31 -24.13 10.09
C ILE A 296 -5.01 -24.25 8.61
N ARG A 297 -4.40 -25.36 8.21
CA ARG A 297 -3.85 -25.53 6.87
C ARG A 297 -4.80 -26.19 5.88
N ASN A 298 -5.87 -26.83 6.35
CA ASN A 298 -6.82 -27.53 5.50
C ASN A 298 -8.22 -27.61 6.15
N GLN A 299 -9.18 -28.05 5.36
CA GLN A 299 -10.57 -28.14 5.79
C GLN A 299 -10.77 -29.13 6.93
N LYS A 300 -9.99 -30.23 6.96
CA LYS A 300 -10.08 -31.23 8.04
C LYS A 300 -9.76 -30.62 9.40
N VAL A 301 -8.67 -29.84 9.49
CA VAL A 301 -8.29 -29.16 10.73
C VAL A 301 -9.35 -28.14 11.14
N GLN A 302 -9.87 -27.38 10.18
CA GLN A 302 -10.95 -26.43 10.44
C GLN A 302 -12.20 -27.12 10.99
N ASP A 303 -12.65 -28.18 10.35
CA ASP A 303 -13.86 -28.88 10.73
C ASP A 303 -13.76 -29.50 12.13
N ILE A 304 -12.62 -30.12 12.42
CA ILE A 304 -12.40 -30.76 13.73
C ILE A 304 -12.28 -29.73 14.84
N LEU A 305 -11.53 -28.64 14.62
CA LEU A 305 -11.43 -27.55 15.59
C LEU A 305 -12.78 -26.88 15.85
N ALA A 306 -13.51 -26.55 14.80
CA ALA A 306 -14.84 -25.93 14.90
C ALA A 306 -15.80 -26.80 15.71
N PHE A 307 -15.81 -28.09 15.43
CA PHE A 307 -16.63 -29.05 16.16
C PHE A 307 -16.25 -29.14 17.65
N TYR A 308 -14.95 -29.21 17.93
CA TYR A 308 -14.44 -29.25 19.30
C TYR A 308 -14.80 -27.98 20.09
N LEU A 309 -14.59 -26.81 19.50
CA LEU A 309 -14.91 -25.53 20.12
C LEU A 309 -16.41 -25.36 20.39
N SER A 310 -17.27 -25.84 19.48
CA SER A 310 -18.72 -25.80 19.66
C SER A 310 -19.17 -26.63 20.85
N ARG A 311 -18.51 -27.74 21.13
CA ARG A 311 -18.78 -28.58 22.31
C ARG A 311 -18.29 -27.95 23.60
N LEU A 312 -17.16 -27.26 23.59
CA LEU A 312 -16.68 -26.52 24.74
C LEU A 312 -17.64 -25.43 25.16
N GLU A 313 -18.17 -24.71 24.21
CA GLU A 313 -19.14 -23.64 24.45
C GLU A 313 -20.41 -24.15 25.14
N MET A 314 -20.87 -25.35 24.78
CA MET A 314 -22.07 -25.97 25.41
C MET A 314 -21.80 -26.54 26.81
N GLY A 315 -20.53 -26.90 27.13
CA GLY A 315 -20.15 -27.55 28.39
C GLY A 315 -19.66 -26.59 29.49
N ASN A 316 -19.14 -25.45 29.11
CA ASN A 316 -18.59 -24.46 30.05
C ASN A 316 -19.57 -23.30 30.22
N ARG A 317 -20.38 -23.35 31.28
CA ARG A 317 -20.94 -22.14 31.86
C ARG A 317 -19.79 -21.40 32.52
N VAL A 318 -19.11 -20.55 31.74
CA VAL A 318 -18.05 -19.69 32.27
C VAL A 318 -18.71 -18.70 33.22
N THR A 319 -18.30 -18.75 34.46
CA THR A 319 -18.78 -17.87 35.53
C THR A 319 -18.10 -16.50 35.49
N ASP A 320 -17.13 -16.30 34.63
CA ASP A 320 -16.39 -15.03 34.52
C ASP A 320 -16.92 -14.27 33.29
N THR A 321 -17.92 -13.41 33.56
CA THR A 321 -18.65 -12.66 32.55
C THR A 321 -17.91 -11.46 31.98
N ASP A 322 -16.70 -11.17 32.47
CA ASP A 322 -16.16 -9.85 32.24
C ASP A 322 -15.45 -9.66 30.90
N PHE A 323 -15.08 -10.70 30.13
CA PHE A 323 -14.31 -10.46 28.89
C PHE A 323 -14.29 -11.59 27.85
N GLU A 324 -15.17 -12.59 27.92
CA GLU A 324 -15.14 -13.66 26.94
C GLU A 324 -16.10 -13.43 25.78
N THR A 325 -15.53 -13.28 24.59
CA THR A 325 -16.26 -13.10 23.36
C THR A 325 -16.85 -14.42 22.79
N GLY A 326 -16.42 -15.57 23.32
CA GLY A 326 -16.69 -16.90 22.73
C GLY A 326 -15.85 -17.20 21.49
N ASN A 327 -14.94 -16.31 21.14
CA ASN A 327 -14.07 -16.42 19.96
C ASN A 327 -12.67 -16.84 20.39
N PHE A 328 -11.88 -17.36 19.42
CA PHE A 328 -10.56 -17.91 19.69
C PHE A 328 -9.53 -17.40 18.70
N TRP A 329 -8.40 -16.88 19.20
CA TRP A 329 -7.29 -16.46 18.38
C TRP A 329 -6.62 -17.65 17.69
N ILE A 330 -6.29 -17.49 16.42
CA ILE A 330 -5.43 -18.37 15.62
C ILE A 330 -4.24 -17.58 15.10
N GLY A 331 -3.22 -18.25 14.57
CA GLY A 331 -1.95 -17.64 14.21
C GLY A 331 -1.93 -16.94 12.84
N LEU A 332 -3.02 -16.30 12.44
CA LEU A 332 -3.14 -15.61 11.16
C LEU A 332 -3.29 -14.11 11.38
N THR A 333 -2.45 -13.33 10.72
CA THR A 333 -2.50 -11.86 10.79
C THR A 333 -2.38 -11.23 9.41
N TYR A 334 -2.98 -10.06 9.25
CA TYR A 334 -2.79 -9.25 8.06
C TYR A 334 -1.48 -8.50 8.14
N LYS A 335 -0.62 -8.71 7.14
CA LYS A 335 0.66 -7.99 7.01
C LYS A 335 0.52 -6.88 5.99
N THR A 336 0.48 -5.64 6.43
CA THR A 336 0.34 -4.46 5.57
C THR A 336 1.45 -4.34 4.53
N SER A 337 2.68 -4.71 4.91
CA SER A 337 3.84 -4.72 4.01
C SER A 337 3.71 -5.70 2.82
N LYS A 338 2.88 -6.73 2.97
CA LYS A 338 2.65 -7.76 1.95
C LYS A 338 1.22 -7.76 1.40
N ALA A 339 0.38 -6.84 1.90
CA ALA A 339 -1.04 -6.71 1.55
C ALA A 339 -1.79 -8.06 1.58
N SER A 340 -1.48 -8.92 2.54
CA SER A 340 -2.05 -10.26 2.66
C SER A 340 -2.07 -10.78 4.09
N PHE A 341 -3.00 -11.70 4.36
CA PHE A 341 -2.99 -12.48 5.58
C PHE A 341 -1.89 -13.54 5.54
N ARG A 342 -1.14 -13.64 6.63
CA ARG A 342 -0.05 -14.59 6.74
C ARG A 342 -0.07 -15.30 8.08
N TRP A 343 0.24 -16.59 8.05
CA TRP A 343 0.47 -17.35 9.27
C TRP A 343 1.74 -16.87 9.98
N ASP A 344 1.72 -16.88 11.31
CA ASP A 344 2.86 -16.44 12.11
C ASP A 344 4.10 -17.29 11.87
N VAL A 345 3.90 -18.56 11.57
CA VAL A 345 4.97 -19.52 11.33
C VAL A 345 4.61 -20.39 10.11
N GLY A 346 5.60 -20.72 9.30
CA GLY A 346 5.44 -21.64 8.18
C GLY A 346 5.19 -20.96 6.84
N GLU A 347 4.94 -21.77 5.83
CA GLU A 347 4.74 -21.31 4.47
C GLU A 347 3.32 -20.77 4.23
N PRO A 348 3.13 -19.87 3.24
CA PRO A 348 1.80 -19.42 2.87
C PRO A 348 0.92 -20.60 2.49
N SER A 349 -0.25 -20.70 3.12
CA SER A 349 -1.27 -21.68 2.76
C SER A 349 -2.33 -20.99 1.92
N SER A 350 -2.76 -21.64 0.85
CA SER A 350 -3.88 -21.18 0.04
C SER A 350 -5.25 -21.41 0.70
N PHE A 351 -5.31 -22.25 1.74
CA PHE A 351 -6.56 -22.56 2.44
C PHE A 351 -7.00 -21.38 3.31
N THR A 352 -8.27 -21.02 3.19
CA THR A 352 -8.95 -20.04 4.04
C THR A 352 -10.34 -20.50 4.42
N SER A 353 -10.83 -20.09 5.58
CA SER A 353 -12.20 -20.39 6.06
C SER A 353 -12.85 -19.14 6.65
N PHE A 354 -12.67 -17.99 6.00
CA PHE A 354 -13.32 -16.76 6.42
C PHE A 354 -14.85 -16.89 6.34
N ALA A 355 -15.51 -16.33 7.35
CA ALA A 355 -16.97 -16.23 7.36
C ALA A 355 -17.48 -15.35 6.21
N PHE A 356 -18.75 -15.49 5.87
CA PHE A 356 -19.37 -14.67 4.82
C PHE A 356 -19.20 -13.18 5.10
N GLY A 357 -18.76 -12.44 4.10
CA GLY A 357 -18.46 -11.00 4.24
C GLY A 357 -17.14 -10.68 4.90
N GLN A 358 -16.34 -11.70 5.26
CA GLN A 358 -15.03 -11.53 5.88
C GLN A 358 -13.90 -11.98 4.92
N PRO A 359 -12.67 -11.46 5.08
CA PRO A 359 -12.31 -10.34 5.93
C PRO A 359 -12.88 -9.02 5.40
N ASP A 360 -13.39 -8.18 6.27
CA ASP A 360 -13.92 -6.87 5.87
C ASP A 360 -12.85 -5.79 5.84
N ASN A 361 -11.67 -6.06 6.37
CA ASN A 361 -10.45 -5.26 6.28
C ASN A 361 -10.67 -3.75 6.49
N GLN A 362 -11.53 -3.39 7.42
CA GLN A 362 -11.88 -2.00 7.70
C GLN A 362 -10.82 -1.24 8.53
N GLY A 363 -9.55 -1.59 8.38
CA GLY A 363 -8.44 -0.84 8.94
C GLY A 363 -8.19 -1.04 10.45
N PHE A 364 -9.05 -1.78 11.14
CA PHE A 364 -8.94 -1.99 12.58
C PHE A 364 -8.76 -3.47 12.99
N GLY A 365 -8.97 -4.40 12.07
CA GLY A 365 -8.91 -5.83 12.33
C GLY A 365 -7.79 -6.51 11.57
N ASN A 366 -6.59 -6.61 12.18
CA ASN A 366 -5.43 -7.25 11.57
C ASN A 366 -5.12 -8.65 12.10
N CYS A 367 -5.83 -9.12 13.12
CA CYS A 367 -5.66 -10.41 13.76
C CYS A 367 -6.90 -11.27 13.53
N VAL A 368 -6.72 -12.56 13.33
CA VAL A 368 -7.81 -13.46 12.94
C VAL A 368 -8.24 -14.32 14.11
N GLU A 369 -9.56 -14.39 14.29
CA GLU A 369 -10.23 -15.22 15.28
C GLU A 369 -11.14 -16.26 14.63
N MET A 370 -11.33 -17.39 15.28
CA MET A 370 -12.45 -18.30 14.99
C MET A 370 -13.69 -17.75 15.72
N GLN A 371 -14.72 -17.39 14.97
CA GLN A 371 -15.85 -16.65 15.50
C GLN A 371 -17.04 -17.59 15.81
N ALA A 372 -17.46 -17.63 17.06
CA ALA A 372 -18.55 -18.50 17.51
C ALA A 372 -19.86 -18.28 16.76
N SER A 373 -20.24 -17.03 16.51
CA SER A 373 -21.47 -16.68 15.78
C SER A 373 -21.45 -17.07 14.30
N ALA A 374 -20.28 -17.38 13.75
CA ALA A 374 -20.08 -17.80 12.37
C ALA A 374 -19.72 -19.29 12.26
N ALA A 375 -20.16 -20.12 13.21
CA ALA A 375 -19.82 -21.54 13.30
C ALA A 375 -18.30 -21.78 13.32
N PHE A 376 -17.56 -20.90 13.97
CA PHE A 376 -16.10 -20.90 14.09
C PHE A 376 -15.36 -20.72 12.76
N ASN A 377 -16.01 -20.20 11.72
CA ASN A 377 -15.30 -19.62 10.60
C ASN A 377 -14.59 -18.33 11.02
N TRP A 378 -13.66 -17.86 10.20
CA TRP A 378 -12.73 -16.83 10.58
C TRP A 378 -13.27 -15.42 10.39
N ASN A 379 -12.88 -14.53 11.32
CA ASN A 379 -13.15 -13.11 11.27
C ASN A 379 -11.89 -12.33 11.62
N ASP A 380 -11.62 -11.25 10.90
CA ASP A 380 -10.56 -10.32 11.26
C ASP A 380 -11.04 -9.39 12.37
N GLN A 381 -10.29 -9.35 13.46
CA GLN A 381 -10.64 -8.65 14.69
C GLN A 381 -9.50 -7.74 15.13
N ARG A 382 -9.83 -6.75 15.94
CA ARG A 382 -8.83 -5.89 16.59
C ARG A 382 -7.91 -6.73 17.46
N CYS A 383 -6.61 -6.58 17.27
CA CYS A 383 -5.60 -7.36 17.98
C CYS A 383 -5.61 -7.16 19.50
N LYS A 384 -6.19 -6.08 19.97
CA LYS A 384 -6.34 -5.76 21.41
C LYS A 384 -7.57 -6.42 22.05
N THR A 385 -8.47 -7.01 21.28
CA THR A 385 -9.60 -7.75 21.81
C THR A 385 -9.11 -8.94 22.62
N ARG A 386 -9.76 -9.20 23.71
CA ARG A 386 -9.40 -10.34 24.57
C ARG A 386 -10.25 -11.55 24.19
N ASN A 387 -9.58 -12.53 23.61
CA ASN A 387 -10.15 -13.82 23.26
C ASN A 387 -9.38 -14.95 23.93
N ARG A 388 -10.03 -16.06 24.15
CA ARG A 388 -9.31 -17.32 24.36
C ARG A 388 -8.51 -17.63 23.09
N TYR A 389 -7.58 -18.54 23.16
CA TYR A 389 -6.67 -18.82 22.05
C TYR A 389 -6.31 -20.29 21.98
N ILE A 390 -5.85 -20.70 20.82
CA ILE A 390 -5.49 -22.09 20.53
C ILE A 390 -3.99 -22.14 20.26
N CYS A 391 -3.26 -22.93 21.08
CA CYS A 391 -1.86 -23.22 20.86
C CYS A 391 -1.69 -24.55 20.12
N GLN A 392 -0.73 -24.61 19.23
CA GLN A 392 -0.38 -25.81 18.47
C GLN A 392 1.04 -26.24 18.74
N PHE A 393 1.23 -27.54 18.99
CA PHE A 393 2.53 -28.19 19.09
C PHE A 393 2.69 -29.14 17.91
N ALA A 394 3.75 -28.97 17.13
CA ALA A 394 4.03 -29.86 16.00
C ALA A 394 4.60 -31.19 16.46
N GLN A 395 4.34 -32.26 15.70
CA GLN A 395 4.81 -33.61 16.03
C GLN A 395 6.34 -33.69 16.13
N GLU A 396 7.04 -32.98 15.29
CA GLU A 396 8.52 -32.94 15.34
C GLU A 396 9.03 -32.41 16.68
N HIS A 397 8.31 -31.48 17.29
CA HIS A 397 8.59 -30.98 18.63
C HIS A 397 8.28 -32.03 19.70
N ILE A 398 7.26 -32.85 19.48
CA ILE A 398 6.86 -33.93 20.40
C ILE A 398 7.84 -35.09 20.32
N ALA A 399 8.29 -35.47 19.12
CA ALA A 399 9.18 -36.58 18.90
C ALA A 399 10.58 -36.39 19.51
N LEU A 400 11.05 -35.15 19.57
CA LEU A 400 12.35 -34.82 20.20
C LEU A 400 12.31 -34.97 21.72
N TRP A 401 11.15 -34.78 22.35
CA TRP A 401 10.97 -34.99 23.80
C TRP A 401 10.95 -36.46 24.20
N GLN A 402 10.60 -37.36 23.29
CA GLN A 402 10.62 -38.81 23.56
C GLN A 402 12.02 -39.42 23.50
N ARG A 403 13.01 -38.68 23.01
CA ARG A 403 14.38 -39.17 22.82
C ARG A 403 15.34 -38.77 23.93
N ASP A 404 14.97 -37.85 24.79
CA ASP A 404 15.76 -37.49 25.97
C ASP A 404 15.19 -38.21 27.21
N PRO A 405 15.94 -39.12 27.85
CA PRO A 405 15.53 -39.76 29.08
C PRO A 405 15.55 -38.83 30.29
#